data_80b0dc4b7e9e51c960e6da21661d1a09
#
_entry.id   80b0dc4b7e9e51c960e6da21661d1a09
#
_cell.length_a   1.000
_cell.length_b   1.000
_cell.length_c   1.000
_cell.angle_alpha   90.00
_cell.angle_beta   90.00
_cell.angle_gamma   90.00
#
_symmetry.space_group_name_H-M   'P 1'
#
loop_
_entity.id
_entity.type
_entity.pdbx_description
1 polymer ?
#
loop_
_entity_poly.entity_id
_entity_poly.type
_entity_poly.pdbx_seq_one_letter_code
_entity_poly.pdbx_strand_id
1 'polypeptide(L)'
;MNGTALEAAVWGVLGSVEDPELPIGILDLGLVREVRVVDGRVSVRLVPTWTGCPALDVIRTRVREALLALPDVREATVEYTYEEPWTLDRMSPRGREQLAAYGLAVPRKRFSEPPVCPYCGSHDVAVESLFGPTLCRATYLCRSCRNPFERFKPPADP
;
A
#
# COMPACT_ATOMS: atom_id res chain seq x y z
N MET A 1 -2.83 29.13 9.89
CA MET A 1 -3.89 28.10 10.08
C MET A 1 -3.81 27.57 11.51
N ASN A 2 -4.96 27.31 12.14
CA ASN A 2 -4.96 26.58 13.41
C ASN A 2 -4.42 25.16 13.17
N GLY A 3 -3.73 24.57 14.15
CA GLY A 3 -3.10 23.26 14.02
C GLY A 3 -4.02 22.17 13.44
N THR A 4 -5.29 22.18 13.79
CA THR A 4 -6.31 21.27 13.26
C THR A 4 -6.60 21.43 11.76
N ALA A 5 -6.53 22.64 11.22
CA ALA A 5 -6.76 22.89 9.79
C ALA A 5 -5.56 22.43 8.95
N LEU A 6 -4.35 22.67 9.42
CA LEU A 6 -3.14 22.17 8.76
C LEU A 6 -3.07 20.64 8.82
N GLU A 7 -3.42 20.03 9.93
CA GLU A 7 -3.47 18.59 10.07
C GLU A 7 -4.49 17.95 9.09
N ALA A 8 -5.68 18.55 8.95
CA ALA A 8 -6.66 18.09 7.97
C ALA A 8 -6.15 18.21 6.53
N ALA A 9 -5.44 19.30 6.19
CA ALA A 9 -4.81 19.48 4.90
C ALA A 9 -3.71 18.43 4.64
N VAL A 10 -2.91 18.11 5.65
CA VAL A 10 -1.88 17.04 5.59
C VAL A 10 -2.52 15.69 5.28
N TRP A 11 -3.58 15.30 6.00
CA TRP A 11 -4.30 14.05 5.72
C TRP A 11 -4.93 14.04 4.32
N GLY A 12 -5.48 15.17 3.86
CA GLY A 12 -6.00 15.31 2.51
C GLY A 12 -4.93 15.06 1.44
N VAL A 13 -3.75 15.63 1.62
CA VAL A 13 -2.60 15.42 0.72
C VAL A 13 -2.11 13.98 0.75
N LEU A 14 -1.98 13.37 1.93
CA LEU A 14 -1.61 11.96 2.04
C LEU A 14 -2.60 11.04 1.33
N GLY A 15 -3.89 11.39 1.34
CA GLY A 15 -4.93 10.66 0.60
C GLY A 15 -4.80 10.71 -0.92
N SER A 16 -4.08 11.68 -1.46
CA SER A 16 -3.83 11.83 -2.90
C SER A 16 -2.56 11.13 -3.39
N VAL A 17 -1.72 10.65 -2.50
CA VAL A 17 -0.49 9.94 -2.89
C VAL A 17 -0.79 8.47 -3.15
N GLU A 18 -0.43 8.02 -4.36
CA GLU A 18 -0.60 6.63 -4.79
C GLU A 18 0.72 5.87 -4.82
N ASP A 19 0.62 4.56 -4.62
CA ASP A 19 1.73 3.64 -4.84
C ASP A 19 2.15 3.68 -6.32
N PRO A 20 3.46 3.68 -6.65
CA PRO A 20 3.90 3.75 -8.04
C PRO A 20 3.67 2.44 -8.83
N GLU A 21 3.44 1.33 -8.16
CA GLU A 21 3.32 0.00 -8.78
C GLU A 21 1.89 -0.57 -8.70
N LEU A 22 1.05 0.00 -7.83
CA LEU A 22 -0.31 -0.44 -7.58
C LEU A 22 -1.29 0.73 -7.70
N PRO A 23 -2.48 0.54 -8.29
CA PRO A 23 -3.49 1.59 -8.39
C PRO A 23 -4.24 1.77 -7.05
N ILE A 24 -3.52 2.11 -6.01
CA ILE A 24 -4.04 2.25 -4.66
C ILE A 24 -3.32 3.38 -3.92
N GLY A 25 -4.07 4.19 -3.19
CA GLY A 25 -3.51 5.22 -2.33
C GLY A 25 -2.78 4.65 -1.11
N ILE A 26 -1.77 5.36 -0.63
CA ILE A 26 -0.97 4.94 0.53
C ILE A 26 -1.81 4.83 1.82
N LEU A 27 -2.88 5.60 1.95
CA LEU A 27 -3.80 5.48 3.08
C LEU A 27 -4.62 4.20 3.00
N ASP A 28 -5.15 3.87 1.83
CA ASP A 28 -5.92 2.65 1.60
C ASP A 28 -5.04 1.39 1.72
N LEU A 29 -3.78 1.49 1.31
CA LEU A 29 -2.79 0.43 1.51
C LEU A 29 -2.35 0.30 2.97
N GLY A 30 -2.64 1.30 3.80
CA GLY A 30 -2.32 1.29 5.23
C GLY A 30 -0.85 1.52 5.55
N LEU A 31 -0.16 2.30 4.71
CA LEU A 31 1.27 2.60 4.92
C LEU A 31 1.51 3.66 6.00
N VAL A 32 0.57 4.57 6.23
CA VAL A 32 0.75 5.65 7.19
C VAL A 32 0.56 5.15 8.62
N ARG A 33 1.61 5.24 9.43
CA ARG A 33 1.61 4.82 10.84
C ARG A 33 1.33 5.98 11.78
N GLU A 34 1.97 7.11 11.53
CA GLU A 34 1.88 8.27 12.40
C GLU A 34 2.08 9.56 11.61
N VAL A 35 1.33 10.58 11.97
CA VAL A 35 1.47 11.94 11.46
C VAL A 35 1.57 12.89 12.65
N ARG A 36 2.59 13.74 12.67
CA ARG A 36 2.75 14.80 13.66
C ARG A 36 2.89 16.13 12.95
N VAL A 37 2.14 17.11 13.41
CA VAL A 37 2.16 18.47 12.88
C VAL A 37 2.41 19.45 14.04
N VAL A 38 3.55 20.12 14.02
CA VAL A 38 3.94 21.09 15.05
C VAL A 38 4.58 22.32 14.39
N ASP A 39 3.99 23.47 14.54
CA ASP A 39 4.53 24.76 14.07
C ASP A 39 4.99 24.75 12.61
N GLY A 40 4.19 24.16 11.71
CA GLY A 40 4.51 24.05 10.29
C GLY A 40 5.57 22.99 9.95
N ARG A 41 5.99 22.19 10.91
CA ARG A 41 6.82 21.01 10.68
C ARG A 41 5.93 19.78 10.68
N VAL A 42 6.04 18.99 9.63
CA VAL A 42 5.27 17.76 9.45
C VAL A 42 6.22 16.58 9.47
N SER A 43 5.94 15.62 10.35
CA SER A 43 6.65 14.33 10.39
C SER A 43 5.68 13.21 10.09
N VAL A 44 6.00 12.38 9.11
CA VAL A 44 5.21 11.21 8.71
C VAL A 44 6.05 9.95 8.88
N ARG A 45 5.53 8.98 9.59
CA ARG A 45 6.11 7.65 9.71
C ARG A 45 5.30 6.66 8.90
N LEU A 46 5.97 5.95 8.00
CA LEU A 46 5.39 4.95 7.12
C LEU A 46 5.82 3.54 7.55
N VAL A 47 4.97 2.55 7.26
CA VAL A 47 5.28 1.13 7.42
C VAL A 47 5.41 0.52 6.02
N PRO A 48 6.54 -0.09 5.65
CA PRO A 48 6.69 -0.71 4.35
C PRO A 48 5.93 -2.03 4.26
N THR A 49 5.28 -2.29 3.13
CA THR A 49 4.71 -3.62 2.83
C THR A 49 5.79 -4.66 2.61
N TRP A 50 6.90 -4.25 2.00
CA TRP A 50 8.07 -5.07 1.69
C TRP A 50 9.36 -4.31 1.96
N THR A 51 10.25 -4.90 2.73
CA THR A 51 11.59 -4.38 2.99
C THR A 51 12.43 -4.51 1.72
N GLY A 52 13.12 -3.42 1.32
CA GLY A 52 13.96 -3.42 0.12
C GLY A 52 13.20 -3.23 -1.21
N CYS A 53 11.90 -2.91 -1.17
CA CYS A 53 11.15 -2.57 -2.37
C CYS A 53 11.61 -1.21 -2.95
N PRO A 54 11.93 -1.12 -4.25
CA PRO A 54 12.32 0.15 -4.90
C PRO A 54 11.25 1.24 -4.81
N ALA A 55 9.98 0.85 -4.72
CA ALA A 55 8.85 1.77 -4.57
C ALA A 55 8.92 2.62 -3.29
N LEU A 56 9.61 2.16 -2.24
CA LEU A 56 9.68 2.87 -0.95
C LEU A 56 10.30 4.26 -1.08
N ASP A 57 11.37 4.40 -1.85
CA ASP A 57 12.01 5.70 -2.06
C ASP A 57 11.13 6.65 -2.88
N VAL A 58 10.42 6.10 -3.87
CA VAL A 58 9.48 6.87 -4.69
C VAL A 58 8.32 7.38 -3.84
N ILE A 59 7.72 6.52 -3.01
CA ILE A 59 6.63 6.89 -2.10
C ILE A 59 7.09 7.97 -1.12
N ARG A 60 8.24 7.77 -0.48
CA ARG A 60 8.82 8.76 0.44
C ARG A 60 8.99 10.13 -0.21
N THR A 61 9.54 10.16 -1.42
CA THR A 61 9.75 11.39 -2.18
C THR A 61 8.42 12.06 -2.51
N ARG A 62 7.45 11.32 -3.06
CA ARG A 62 6.12 11.85 -3.39
C ARG A 62 5.39 12.42 -2.18
N VAL A 63 5.42 11.71 -1.05
CA VAL A 63 4.82 12.19 0.20
C VAL A 63 5.48 13.49 0.64
N ARG A 64 6.81 13.54 0.65
CA ARG A 64 7.54 14.74 1.06
C ARG A 64 7.24 15.93 0.16
N GLU A 65 7.26 15.76 -1.15
CA GLU A 65 6.95 16.80 -2.12
C GLU A 65 5.52 17.31 -1.97
N ALA A 66 4.55 16.40 -1.82
CA ALA A 66 3.15 16.75 -1.63
C ALA A 66 2.91 17.54 -0.33
N LEU A 67 3.59 17.19 0.77
CA LEU A 67 3.54 17.93 2.02
C LEU A 67 4.15 19.33 1.89
N LEU A 68 5.30 19.46 1.25
CA LEU A 68 5.98 20.74 1.04
C LEU A 68 5.23 21.67 0.07
N ALA A 69 4.30 21.16 -0.73
CA ALA A 69 3.42 21.96 -1.56
C ALA A 69 2.32 22.69 -0.77
N LEU A 70 2.07 22.30 0.48
CA LEU A 70 1.15 23.00 1.37
C LEU A 70 1.77 24.32 1.86
N PRO A 71 1.05 25.47 1.76
CA PRO A 71 1.63 26.79 2.05
C PRO A 71 2.11 26.98 3.49
N ASP A 72 1.49 26.26 4.43
CA ASP A 72 1.82 26.39 5.86
C ASP A 72 2.83 25.31 6.34
N VAL A 73 3.33 24.48 5.44
CA VAL A 73 4.37 23.50 5.75
C VAL A 73 5.75 24.08 5.42
N ARG A 74 6.57 24.22 6.44
CA ARG A 74 7.95 24.74 6.34
C ARG A 74 8.97 23.63 6.22
N GLU A 75 8.67 22.48 6.82
CA GLU A 75 9.56 21.33 6.87
C GLU A 75 8.71 20.04 6.83
N ALA A 76 9.14 19.07 6.03
CA ALA A 76 8.53 17.75 5.95
C ALA A 76 9.59 16.65 6.07
N THR A 77 9.41 15.80 7.07
CA THR A 77 10.22 14.60 7.29
C THR A 77 9.37 13.37 7.06
N VAL A 78 9.84 12.44 6.23
CA VAL A 78 9.14 11.20 5.93
C VAL A 78 10.11 10.04 6.12
N GLU A 79 9.78 9.14 7.04
CA GLU A 79 10.63 8.03 7.43
C GLU A 79 9.84 6.73 7.46
N TYR A 80 10.52 5.62 7.15
CA TYR A 80 9.98 4.28 7.37
C TYR A 80 10.31 3.80 8.78
N THR A 81 9.33 3.15 9.41
CA THR A 81 9.53 2.42 10.67
C THR A 81 9.39 0.93 10.42
N TYR A 82 10.22 0.16 11.11
CA TYR A 82 10.25 -1.31 11.07
C TYR A 82 9.92 -1.92 12.44
N GLU A 83 9.44 -1.10 13.37
CA GLU A 83 9.06 -1.54 14.71
C GLU A 83 7.87 -2.49 14.70
N GLU A 84 6.96 -2.28 13.76
CA GLU A 84 5.78 -3.12 13.55
C GLU A 84 5.72 -3.54 12.07
N PRO A 85 5.53 -4.82 11.78
CA PRO A 85 5.37 -5.26 10.40
C PRO A 85 4.04 -4.75 9.82
N TRP A 86 4.02 -4.50 8.51
CA TRP A 86 2.79 -4.27 7.80
C TRP A 86 1.94 -5.55 7.78
N THR A 87 0.64 -5.43 8.03
CA THR A 87 -0.31 -6.54 8.02
C THR A 87 -1.49 -6.25 7.11
N LEU A 88 -2.17 -7.29 6.65
CA LEU A 88 -3.37 -7.18 5.81
C LEU A 88 -4.50 -6.37 6.44
N ASP A 89 -4.57 -6.32 7.77
CA ASP A 89 -5.59 -5.58 8.50
C ASP A 89 -5.43 -4.06 8.36
N ARG A 90 -4.25 -3.60 7.95
CA ARG A 90 -3.98 -2.18 7.70
C ARG A 90 -4.60 -1.69 6.39
N MET A 91 -4.88 -2.60 5.45
CA MET A 91 -5.50 -2.26 4.18
C MET A 91 -6.99 -1.97 4.36
N SER A 92 -7.46 -0.85 3.82
CA SER A 92 -8.88 -0.50 3.87
C SER A 92 -9.74 -1.44 3.01
N PRO A 93 -11.05 -1.57 3.31
CA PRO A 93 -11.98 -2.30 2.43
C PRO A 93 -11.98 -1.77 1.00
N ARG A 94 -11.95 -0.45 0.83
CA ARG A 94 -11.87 0.21 -0.48
C ARG A 94 -10.59 -0.16 -1.22
N GLY A 95 -9.45 -0.18 -0.54
CA GLY A 95 -8.17 -0.59 -1.12
C GLY A 95 -8.20 -2.04 -1.61
N ARG A 96 -8.82 -2.94 -0.84
CA ARG A 96 -9.01 -4.34 -1.25
C ARG A 96 -9.86 -4.47 -2.51
N GLU A 97 -10.95 -3.72 -2.60
CA GLU A 97 -11.82 -3.70 -3.77
C GLU A 97 -11.11 -3.15 -5.01
N GLN A 98 -10.34 -2.08 -4.86
CA GLN A 98 -9.54 -1.50 -5.94
C GLN A 98 -8.52 -2.50 -6.48
N LEU A 99 -7.79 -3.19 -5.62
CA LEU A 99 -6.80 -4.19 -6.03
C LEU A 99 -7.47 -5.41 -6.68
N ALA A 100 -8.61 -5.87 -6.17
CA ALA A 100 -9.37 -6.96 -6.78
C ALA A 100 -9.87 -6.59 -8.19
N ALA A 101 -10.37 -5.37 -8.38
CA ALA A 101 -10.79 -4.85 -9.69
C ALA A 101 -9.63 -4.74 -10.68
N TYR A 102 -8.43 -4.49 -10.19
CA TYR A 102 -7.19 -4.48 -10.98
C TYR A 102 -6.70 -5.91 -11.36
N GLY A 103 -7.27 -6.94 -10.77
CA GLY A 103 -6.87 -8.35 -10.99
C GLY A 103 -5.79 -8.84 -10.03
N LEU A 104 -5.59 -8.14 -8.92
CA LEU A 104 -4.69 -8.55 -7.85
C LEU A 104 -5.50 -9.20 -6.71
N ALA A 105 -5.30 -10.48 -6.51
CA ALA A 105 -5.91 -11.20 -5.40
C ALA A 105 -5.21 -10.84 -4.08
N VAL A 106 -5.98 -10.35 -3.13
CA VAL A 106 -5.50 -10.04 -1.78
C VAL A 106 -6.12 -11.03 -0.80
N PRO A 107 -5.34 -11.74 0.02
CA PRO A 107 -5.87 -12.61 1.05
C PRO A 107 -6.79 -11.85 2.01
N ARG A 108 -7.84 -12.49 2.53
CA ARG A 108 -8.80 -11.83 3.42
C ARG A 108 -8.24 -11.56 4.81
N LYS A 109 -7.62 -12.59 5.40
CA LYS A 109 -7.11 -12.54 6.78
C LYS A 109 -5.64 -12.95 6.90
N ARG A 110 -5.22 -13.97 6.14
CA ARG A 110 -3.87 -14.55 6.25
C ARG A 110 -3.30 -14.83 4.88
N PHE A 111 -2.02 -14.66 4.75
CA PHE A 111 -1.31 -15.01 3.52
C PHE A 111 -1.31 -16.51 3.22
N SER A 112 -1.48 -17.38 4.24
CA SER A 112 -1.63 -18.82 4.09
C SER A 112 -2.98 -19.27 3.51
N GLU A 113 -3.96 -18.36 3.36
CA GLU A 113 -5.24 -18.71 2.74
C GLU A 113 -5.04 -19.15 1.30
N PRO A 114 -5.78 -20.18 0.83
CA PRO A 114 -5.78 -20.54 -0.57
C PRO A 114 -6.16 -19.35 -1.46
N PRO A 115 -5.47 -19.15 -2.58
CA PRO A 115 -5.83 -18.08 -3.50
C PRO A 115 -7.21 -18.31 -4.11
N VAL A 116 -7.89 -17.19 -4.37
CA VAL A 116 -9.19 -17.16 -5.05
C VAL A 116 -9.06 -16.28 -6.28
N CYS A 117 -9.58 -16.73 -7.41
CA CYS A 117 -9.58 -15.95 -8.62
C CYS A 117 -10.37 -14.65 -8.45
N PRO A 118 -9.76 -13.47 -8.69
CA PRO A 118 -10.45 -12.19 -8.51
C PRO A 118 -11.53 -11.94 -9.57
N TYR A 119 -11.53 -12.70 -10.67
CA TYR A 119 -12.47 -12.52 -11.77
C TYR A 119 -13.73 -13.37 -11.63
N CYS A 120 -13.59 -14.66 -11.27
CA CYS A 120 -14.72 -15.58 -11.23
C CYS A 120 -14.99 -16.20 -9.85
N GLY A 121 -14.14 -15.92 -8.85
CA GLY A 121 -14.29 -16.44 -7.50
C GLY A 121 -13.91 -17.91 -7.32
N SER A 122 -13.37 -18.57 -8.34
CA SER A 122 -12.98 -19.99 -8.27
C SER A 122 -11.74 -20.20 -7.40
N HIS A 123 -11.74 -21.33 -6.68
CA HIS A 123 -10.57 -21.84 -5.96
C HIS A 123 -9.69 -22.77 -6.82
N ASP A 124 -10.14 -23.14 -8.03
CA ASP A 124 -9.35 -23.95 -8.94
C ASP A 124 -8.31 -23.11 -9.67
N VAL A 125 -7.22 -22.85 -8.97
CA VAL A 125 -6.14 -22.00 -9.41
C VAL A 125 -4.80 -22.69 -9.26
N ALA A 126 -3.86 -22.37 -10.14
CA ALA A 126 -2.50 -22.88 -10.10
C ALA A 126 -1.49 -21.74 -10.06
N VAL A 127 -0.43 -21.91 -9.29
CA VAL A 127 0.71 -20.99 -9.34
C VAL A 127 1.47 -21.22 -10.65
N GLU A 128 1.73 -20.15 -11.39
CA GLU A 128 2.60 -20.18 -12.57
C GLU A 128 4.02 -19.74 -12.22
N SER A 129 4.14 -18.68 -11.40
CA SER A 129 5.42 -18.18 -10.94
C SER A 129 5.29 -17.52 -9.59
N LEU A 130 6.23 -17.80 -8.69
CA LEU A 130 6.39 -17.08 -7.44
C LEU A 130 7.03 -15.70 -7.63
N PHE A 131 7.54 -15.43 -8.83
CA PHE A 131 8.13 -14.15 -9.22
C PHE A 131 7.17 -13.45 -10.18
N GLY A 132 6.45 -12.45 -9.68
CA GLY A 132 5.58 -11.59 -10.47
C GLY A 132 6.32 -10.35 -10.99
N PRO A 133 5.59 -9.36 -11.50
CA PRO A 133 6.16 -8.10 -11.98
C PRO A 133 6.90 -7.31 -10.90
N THR A 134 6.54 -7.52 -9.64
CA THR A 134 7.17 -6.92 -8.48
C THR A 134 7.42 -7.95 -7.39
N LEU A 135 8.28 -7.63 -6.42
CA LEU A 135 8.66 -8.53 -5.34
C LEU A 135 7.46 -8.98 -4.47
N CYS A 136 6.45 -8.13 -4.34
CA CYS A 136 5.27 -8.40 -3.52
C CYS A 136 4.16 -9.18 -4.24
N ARG A 137 4.40 -9.65 -5.48
CA ARG A 137 3.40 -10.32 -6.30
C ARG A 137 3.89 -11.67 -6.83
N ALA A 138 2.96 -12.62 -6.96
CA ALA A 138 3.14 -13.89 -7.62
C ALA A 138 2.08 -14.03 -8.72
N THR A 139 2.37 -14.81 -9.77
CA THR A 139 1.48 -15.02 -10.90
C THR A 139 0.76 -16.36 -10.77
N TYR A 140 -0.54 -16.35 -10.99
CA TYR A 140 -1.44 -17.49 -10.93
C TYR A 140 -2.27 -17.59 -12.20
N LEU A 141 -2.74 -18.79 -12.51
CA LEU A 141 -3.72 -19.06 -13.53
C LEU A 141 -4.99 -19.65 -12.92
N CYS A 142 -6.13 -19.07 -13.22
CA CYS A 142 -7.41 -19.70 -12.92
C CYS A 142 -7.75 -20.76 -13.97
N ARG A 143 -7.93 -22.02 -13.54
CA ARG A 143 -8.28 -23.11 -14.46
C ARG A 143 -9.75 -23.06 -14.90
N SER A 144 -10.62 -22.41 -14.10
CA SER A 144 -12.04 -22.28 -14.40
C SER A 144 -12.31 -21.25 -15.49
N CYS A 145 -11.85 -20.01 -15.33
CA CYS A 145 -12.06 -18.93 -16.31
C CYS A 145 -10.91 -18.70 -17.27
N ARG A 146 -9.79 -19.40 -17.07
CA ARG A 146 -8.56 -19.34 -17.86
C ARG A 146 -7.86 -17.97 -17.89
N ASN A 147 -8.19 -17.09 -16.97
CA ASN A 147 -7.51 -15.81 -16.83
C ASN A 147 -6.29 -15.95 -15.92
N PRO A 148 -5.14 -15.39 -16.33
CA PRO A 148 -4.03 -15.15 -15.43
C PRO A 148 -4.40 -14.01 -14.47
N PHE A 149 -3.87 -14.09 -13.26
CA PHE A 149 -4.01 -13.02 -12.28
C PHE A 149 -2.78 -12.98 -11.37
N GLU A 150 -2.63 -11.90 -10.66
CA GLU A 150 -1.58 -11.75 -9.68
C GLU A 150 -2.12 -11.90 -8.27
N ARG A 151 -1.29 -12.36 -7.37
CA ARG A 151 -1.59 -12.44 -5.96
C ARG A 151 -0.57 -11.68 -5.15
N PHE A 152 -1.06 -10.89 -4.22
CA PHE A 152 -0.22 -10.25 -3.21
C PHE A 152 0.37 -11.33 -2.31
N LYS A 153 1.69 -11.37 -2.19
CA LYS A 153 2.40 -12.33 -1.34
C LYS A 153 2.95 -11.64 -0.10
N PRO A 154 3.12 -12.39 1.01
CA PRO A 154 3.63 -11.84 2.25
C PRO A 154 5.04 -11.28 2.06
N PRO A 155 5.43 -10.28 2.87
CA PRO A 155 6.83 -10.04 3.11
C PRO A 155 7.46 -11.36 3.55
N ALA A 156 8.71 -11.62 3.16
CA ALA A 156 9.40 -12.83 3.59
C ALA A 156 9.24 -12.96 5.11
N ASP A 157 8.74 -14.12 5.55
CA ASP A 157 8.64 -14.41 6.97
C ASP A 157 10.02 -14.21 7.60
N PRO A 158 10.08 -13.52 8.76
CA PRO A 158 11.34 -13.32 9.46
C PRO A 158 11.95 -14.63 9.94
#